data_a178bc620be386404eb44de4ab0fd477
#
_entry.id   a178bc620be386404eb44de4ab0fd477
#
_cell.length_a   1.000
_cell.length_b   1.000
_cell.length_c   1.000
_cell.angle_alpha   90.00
_cell.angle_beta   90.00
_cell.angle_gamma   90.00
#
_symmetry.space_group_name_H-M   'P 1'
#
loop_
_entity.id
_entity.type
_entity.pdbx_description
1 polymer ?
#
loop_
_entity_poly.entity_id
_entity_poly.type
_entity_poly.pdbx_seq_one_letter_code
_entity_poly.pdbx_strand_id
1 'polypeptide(L)'
;MSTSDSLFAGSIPEVYDRYLVPLIFEVPARDLVRRLMRDEPKHVLETAAGTGVLTRELALQLPASTRIVATDLNQAMLDHAATRLTSPDRITWLAADALALPFEDHSFDAVACQFGAMFFPDKSRGYREARRVLRPGGTFVFNVWDRITENEFANVVTQALATVFPDDPPTFLARKPHGYYDAAEIRQHLTVAGFASIDADTLTAISTAPSARDVAMAYCQGTPLRTEIEARDRSRLEDATQRSADALARKFGSGAIEGRIQAHVITASR
;
A
#
# COMPACT_ATOMS: atom_id res chain seq x y z
N MET A 1 5.44 -0.72 -22.06
CA MET A 1 4.60 -0.39 -20.90
C MET A 1 4.43 -1.66 -20.08
N SER A 2 4.78 -1.62 -18.82
CA SER A 2 4.66 -2.79 -17.93
C SER A 2 3.17 -3.07 -17.66
N THR A 3 2.76 -4.33 -17.62
CA THR A 3 1.39 -4.75 -17.25
C THR A 3 0.96 -4.26 -15.85
N SER A 4 1.86 -3.72 -15.03
CA SER A 4 1.57 -3.13 -13.73
C SER A 4 0.93 -1.74 -13.80
N ASP A 5 1.16 -0.97 -14.86
CA ASP A 5 0.65 0.41 -14.99
C ASP A 5 -0.86 0.47 -15.23
N SER A 6 -1.46 -0.62 -15.70
CA SER A 6 -2.89 -0.75 -15.93
C SER A 6 -3.68 -1.27 -14.73
N LEU A 7 -3.02 -1.67 -13.64
CA LEU A 7 -3.68 -2.32 -12.50
C LEU A 7 -4.59 -1.36 -11.71
N PHE A 8 -4.34 -0.04 -11.73
CA PHE A 8 -5.13 0.99 -11.04
C PHE A 8 -5.68 2.02 -12.02
N ALA A 9 -6.44 1.58 -13.02
CA ALA A 9 -7.00 2.42 -14.08
C ALA A 9 -8.53 2.57 -13.98
N GLY A 10 -9.10 3.50 -14.73
CA GLY A 10 -10.54 3.75 -14.78
C GLY A 10 -11.09 4.33 -13.47
N SER A 11 -12.20 3.77 -12.97
CA SER A 11 -12.85 4.22 -11.72
C SER A 11 -12.22 3.59 -10.45
N ILE A 12 -11.22 2.73 -10.58
CA ILE A 12 -10.57 2.08 -9.42
C ILE A 12 -10.00 3.11 -8.44
N PRO A 13 -9.25 4.18 -8.84
CA PRO A 13 -8.70 5.16 -7.91
C PRO A 13 -9.75 5.86 -7.04
N GLU A 14 -10.93 6.18 -7.57
CA GLU A 14 -12.01 6.83 -6.82
C GLU A 14 -12.61 5.89 -5.78
N VAL A 15 -12.91 4.66 -6.16
CA VAL A 15 -13.45 3.62 -5.27
C VAL A 15 -12.41 3.26 -4.20
N TYR A 16 -11.15 3.11 -4.60
CA TYR A 16 -10.02 2.89 -3.70
C TYR A 16 -9.93 3.99 -2.63
N ASP A 17 -9.91 5.25 -3.05
CA ASP A 17 -9.75 6.37 -2.12
C ASP A 17 -10.97 6.54 -1.19
N ARG A 18 -12.18 6.27 -1.71
CA ARG A 18 -13.41 6.40 -0.94
C ARG A 18 -13.62 5.30 0.10
N TYR A 19 -13.32 4.05 -0.27
CA TYR A 19 -13.69 2.90 0.56
C TYR A 19 -12.48 2.18 1.16
N LEU A 20 -11.37 2.03 0.42
CA LEU A 20 -10.24 1.24 0.88
C LEU A 20 -9.27 2.06 1.73
N VAL A 21 -9.04 3.33 1.38
CA VAL A 21 -8.12 4.20 2.14
C VAL A 21 -8.52 4.31 3.61
N PRO A 22 -9.73 4.73 3.98
CA PRO A 22 -10.11 4.84 5.39
C PRO A 22 -10.17 3.46 6.08
N LEU A 23 -10.40 2.40 5.30
CA LEU A 23 -10.54 1.05 5.83
C LEU A 23 -9.22 0.48 6.33
N ILE A 24 -8.12 0.62 5.57
CA ILE A 24 -6.88 -0.12 5.86
C ILE A 24 -5.58 0.69 5.79
N PHE A 25 -5.56 1.90 5.24
CA PHE A 25 -4.29 2.60 4.98
C PHE A 25 -3.95 3.70 5.98
N GLU A 26 -4.91 4.37 6.61
CA GLU A 26 -4.64 5.53 7.47
C GLU A 26 -3.86 5.17 8.74
N VAL A 27 -4.22 4.07 9.42
CA VAL A 27 -3.52 3.66 10.64
C VAL A 27 -2.06 3.30 10.35
N PRO A 28 -1.75 2.47 9.33
CA PRO A 28 -0.37 2.18 8.94
C PRO A 28 0.41 3.41 8.47
N ALA A 29 -0.22 4.39 7.78
CA ALA A 29 0.45 5.63 7.38
C ALA A 29 0.92 6.43 8.61
N ARG A 30 0.06 6.60 9.59
CA ARG A 30 0.41 7.27 10.85
C ARG A 30 1.54 6.57 11.61
N ASP A 31 1.60 5.24 11.57
CA ASP A 31 2.71 4.49 12.18
C ASP A 31 4.04 4.74 11.46
N LEU A 32 4.04 4.72 10.12
CA LEU A 32 5.25 5.02 9.33
C LEU A 32 5.78 6.42 9.63
N VAL A 33 4.90 7.44 9.65
CA VAL A 33 5.32 8.82 9.95
C VAL A 33 5.89 8.93 11.36
N ARG A 34 5.26 8.29 12.35
CA ARG A 34 5.76 8.29 13.75
C ARG A 34 7.16 7.69 13.86
N ARG A 35 7.50 6.69 13.05
CA ARG A 35 8.86 6.13 12.99
C ARG A 35 9.86 7.11 12.39
N LEU A 36 9.48 7.75 11.27
CA LEU A 36 10.31 8.75 10.60
C LEU A 36 10.57 9.99 11.44
N MET A 37 9.60 10.41 12.25
CA MET A 37 9.75 11.59 13.11
C MET A 37 10.90 11.48 14.12
N ARG A 38 11.35 10.27 14.45
CA ARG A 38 12.46 10.04 15.40
C ARG A 38 13.79 10.62 14.91
N ASP A 39 13.96 10.65 13.58
CA ASP A 39 15.20 11.08 12.91
C ASP A 39 15.13 12.53 12.42
N GLU A 40 14.01 13.25 12.65
CA GLU A 40 13.76 14.64 12.24
C GLU A 40 14.20 14.94 10.79
N PRO A 41 13.74 14.16 9.78
CA PRO A 41 14.23 14.27 8.41
C PRO A 41 13.85 15.62 7.79
N LYS A 42 14.78 16.21 7.03
CA LYS A 42 14.57 17.46 6.29
C LYS A 42 14.15 17.21 4.84
N HIS A 43 14.59 16.11 4.27
CA HIS A 43 14.27 15.69 2.89
C HIS A 43 13.77 14.25 2.92
N VAL A 44 12.51 14.06 2.60
CA VAL A 44 11.83 12.75 2.57
C VAL A 44 11.45 12.40 1.14
N LEU A 45 11.80 11.20 0.70
CA LEU A 45 11.29 10.59 -0.51
C LEU A 45 10.22 9.58 -0.14
N GLU A 46 9.05 9.69 -0.75
CA GLU A 46 8.03 8.64 -0.75
C GLU A 46 8.02 7.94 -2.11
N THR A 47 8.12 6.62 -2.12
CA THR A 47 7.97 5.79 -3.32
C THR A 47 6.64 5.03 -3.29
N ALA A 48 6.04 4.83 -4.46
CA ALA A 48 4.72 4.24 -4.62
C ALA A 48 3.63 4.98 -3.81
N ALA A 49 3.58 6.31 -3.95
CA ALA A 49 2.71 7.19 -3.18
C ALA A 49 1.21 6.96 -3.41
N GLY A 50 0.83 6.38 -4.56
CA GLY A 50 -0.55 6.10 -4.91
C GLY A 50 -1.44 7.35 -4.85
N THR A 51 -2.55 7.29 -4.13
CA THR A 51 -3.47 8.43 -3.92
C THR A 51 -3.01 9.39 -2.81
N GLY A 52 -1.74 9.28 -2.35
CA GLY A 52 -1.11 10.21 -1.42
C GLY A 52 -1.52 10.07 0.04
N VAL A 53 -1.89 8.88 0.50
CA VAL A 53 -2.31 8.65 1.90
C VAL A 53 -1.16 8.95 2.85
N LEU A 54 0.01 8.35 2.62
CA LEU A 54 1.19 8.59 3.44
C LEU A 54 1.71 10.02 3.21
N THR A 55 1.66 10.55 1.98
CA THR A 55 2.06 11.94 1.68
C THR A 55 1.27 12.94 2.54
N ARG A 56 -0.04 12.74 2.69
CA ARG A 56 -0.89 13.58 3.55
C ARG A 56 -0.46 13.53 5.02
N GLU A 57 -0.21 12.33 5.53
CA GLU A 57 0.24 12.16 6.93
C GLU A 57 1.64 12.76 7.14
N LEU A 58 2.58 12.59 6.20
CA LEU A 58 3.89 13.25 6.21
C LEU A 58 3.74 14.78 6.24
N ALA A 59 2.85 15.32 5.39
CA ALA A 59 2.60 16.76 5.34
C ALA A 59 1.96 17.31 6.61
N LEU A 60 1.13 16.54 7.29
CA LEU A 60 0.47 16.95 8.53
C LEU A 60 1.40 16.90 9.75
N GLN A 61 2.25 15.89 9.85
CA GLN A 61 2.96 15.56 11.07
C GLN A 61 4.41 16.03 11.08
N LEU A 62 5.08 16.06 9.92
CA LEU A 62 6.47 16.52 9.85
C LEU A 62 6.55 18.06 9.89
N PRO A 63 7.65 18.63 10.41
CA PRO A 63 7.89 20.08 10.44
C PRO A 63 7.64 20.73 9.07
N ALA A 64 7.12 21.96 9.04
CA ALA A 64 6.84 22.70 7.81
C ALA A 64 8.09 22.92 6.93
N SER A 65 9.28 22.87 7.52
CA SER A 65 10.56 22.96 6.80
C SER A 65 10.97 21.68 6.08
N THR A 66 10.34 20.52 6.39
CA THR A 66 10.64 19.26 5.71
C THR A 66 10.15 19.30 4.27
N ARG A 67 11.01 18.97 3.32
CA ARG A 67 10.67 18.80 1.90
C ARG A 67 10.30 17.36 1.63
N ILE A 68 9.22 17.15 0.88
CA ILE A 68 8.69 15.84 0.54
C ILE A 68 8.69 15.71 -0.99
N VAL A 69 9.28 14.63 -1.48
CA VAL A 69 9.14 14.21 -2.88
C VAL A 69 8.32 12.93 -2.88
N ALA A 70 7.14 12.99 -3.47
CA ALA A 70 6.23 11.85 -3.59
C ALA A 70 6.28 11.30 -5.03
N THR A 71 6.66 10.03 -5.16
CA THR A 71 6.79 9.38 -6.47
C THR A 71 5.87 8.17 -6.59
N ASP A 72 5.36 7.98 -7.79
CA ASP A 72 4.62 6.77 -8.19
C ASP A 72 4.91 6.46 -9.65
N LEU A 73 4.76 5.19 -10.05
CA LEU A 73 4.89 4.80 -11.45
C LEU A 73 3.71 5.30 -12.29
N ASN A 74 2.54 5.48 -11.66
CA ASN A 74 1.30 5.88 -12.30
C ASN A 74 1.01 7.38 -12.12
N GLN A 75 1.19 8.17 -13.19
CA GLN A 75 0.94 9.60 -13.18
C GLN A 75 -0.51 9.94 -12.77
N ALA A 76 -1.51 9.17 -13.20
CA ALA A 76 -2.90 9.44 -12.85
C ALA A 76 -3.19 9.35 -11.35
N MET A 77 -2.45 8.48 -10.63
CA MET A 77 -2.53 8.40 -9.16
C MET A 77 -1.95 9.67 -8.51
N LEU A 78 -0.81 10.17 -9.02
CA LEU A 78 -0.20 11.41 -8.52
C LEU A 78 -1.06 12.63 -8.80
N ASP A 79 -1.67 12.72 -9.99
CA ASP A 79 -2.59 13.81 -10.35
C ASP A 79 -3.79 13.83 -9.41
N HIS A 80 -4.36 12.66 -9.11
CA HIS A 80 -5.44 12.53 -8.13
C HIS A 80 -4.96 12.96 -6.72
N ALA A 81 -3.80 12.47 -6.27
CA ALA A 81 -3.23 12.80 -4.97
C ALA A 81 -3.00 14.30 -4.80
N ALA A 82 -2.47 14.96 -5.82
CA ALA A 82 -2.17 16.39 -5.81
C ALA A 82 -3.43 17.25 -5.61
N THR A 83 -4.59 16.82 -6.11
CA THR A 83 -5.87 17.56 -5.92
C THR A 83 -6.37 17.55 -4.47
N ARG A 84 -5.86 16.63 -3.63
CA ARG A 84 -6.31 16.38 -2.25
C ARG A 84 -5.44 17.07 -1.19
N LEU A 85 -4.37 17.76 -1.60
CA LEU A 85 -3.41 18.39 -0.68
C LEU A 85 -3.40 19.91 -0.81
N THR A 86 -3.49 20.61 0.33
CA THR A 86 -3.58 22.07 0.41
C THR A 86 -2.24 22.77 0.62
N SER A 87 -1.13 22.04 0.66
CA SER A 87 0.22 22.60 0.92
C SER A 87 1.18 22.30 -0.24
N PRO A 88 1.00 22.96 -1.40
CA PRO A 88 1.77 22.63 -2.62
C PRO A 88 3.26 22.94 -2.50
N ASP A 89 3.68 23.92 -1.71
CA ASP A 89 5.04 24.47 -1.73
C ASP A 89 6.14 23.56 -1.16
N ARG A 90 5.77 22.51 -0.42
CA ARG A 90 6.73 21.59 0.22
C ARG A 90 6.70 20.17 -0.35
N ILE A 91 5.77 19.89 -1.27
CA ILE A 91 5.58 18.57 -1.86
C ILE A 91 5.84 18.66 -3.37
N THR A 92 6.75 17.83 -3.83
CA THR A 92 7.00 17.64 -5.28
C THR A 92 6.43 16.28 -5.69
N TRP A 93 5.55 16.27 -6.67
CA TRP A 93 4.99 15.07 -7.27
C TRP A 93 5.76 14.73 -8.55
N LEU A 94 6.23 13.48 -8.67
CA LEU A 94 7.04 13.06 -9.81
C LEU A 94 6.76 11.61 -10.19
N ALA A 95 6.39 11.37 -11.45
CA ALA A 95 6.30 10.01 -11.95
C ALA A 95 7.71 9.39 -12.03
N ALA A 96 7.93 8.28 -11.29
CA ALA A 96 9.22 7.61 -11.26
C ALA A 96 9.06 6.12 -10.93
N ASP A 97 9.96 5.32 -11.50
CA ASP A 97 10.10 3.91 -11.16
C ASP A 97 10.98 3.77 -9.90
N ALA A 98 10.43 3.16 -8.85
CA ALA A 98 11.17 2.88 -7.62
C ALA A 98 12.41 1.97 -7.83
N LEU A 99 12.49 1.29 -8.97
CA LEU A 99 13.63 0.47 -9.36
C LEU A 99 14.70 1.25 -10.14
N ALA A 100 14.45 2.53 -10.48
CA ALA A 100 15.36 3.41 -11.22
C ALA A 100 15.02 4.87 -10.88
N LEU A 101 15.29 5.28 -9.64
CA LEU A 101 14.95 6.60 -9.12
C LEU A 101 15.78 7.72 -9.80
N PRO A 102 15.14 8.80 -10.31
CA PRO A 102 15.82 9.85 -11.04
C PRO A 102 16.46 10.90 -10.10
N PHE A 103 17.11 10.43 -9.05
CA PHE A 103 17.77 11.28 -8.06
C PHE A 103 19.24 10.89 -7.91
N GLU A 104 20.05 11.85 -7.53
CA GLU A 104 21.45 11.63 -7.21
C GLU A 104 21.61 10.81 -5.93
N ASP A 105 22.78 10.20 -5.77
CA ASP A 105 23.14 9.50 -4.55
C ASP A 105 23.10 10.46 -3.35
N HIS A 106 22.69 9.96 -2.17
CA HIS A 106 22.71 10.74 -0.93
C HIS A 106 21.85 12.01 -0.93
N SER A 107 20.70 12.00 -1.62
CA SER A 107 19.81 13.17 -1.74
C SER A 107 18.81 13.30 -0.59
N PHE A 108 18.48 12.20 0.09
CA PHE A 108 17.40 12.16 1.09
C PHE A 108 17.87 11.70 2.46
N ASP A 109 17.24 12.24 3.51
CA ASP A 109 17.46 11.82 4.90
C ASP A 109 16.63 10.57 5.21
N ALA A 110 15.47 10.45 4.58
CA ALA A 110 14.57 9.30 4.75
C ALA A 110 13.90 8.91 3.42
N VAL A 111 13.66 7.62 3.27
CA VAL A 111 12.80 7.05 2.22
C VAL A 111 11.65 6.31 2.88
N ALA A 112 10.43 6.52 2.39
CA ALA A 112 9.23 5.85 2.85
C ALA A 112 8.52 5.12 1.70
N CYS A 113 7.90 3.95 2.01
CA CYS A 113 7.12 3.21 1.02
C CYS A 113 5.95 2.51 1.72
N GLN A 114 4.73 3.04 1.55
CA GLN A 114 3.55 2.42 2.15
C GLN A 114 2.93 1.41 1.18
N PHE A 115 2.98 0.12 1.53
CA PHE A 115 2.37 -0.98 0.78
C PHE A 115 2.69 -1.00 -0.74
N GLY A 116 3.84 -0.44 -1.12
CA GLY A 116 4.32 -0.43 -2.49
C GLY A 116 5.32 -1.55 -2.79
N ALA A 117 6.21 -1.85 -1.83
CA ALA A 117 7.33 -2.77 -2.02
C ALA A 117 6.92 -4.19 -2.47
N MET A 118 5.75 -4.67 -2.05
CA MET A 118 5.22 -5.97 -2.48
C MET A 118 4.89 -6.05 -3.97
N PHE A 119 4.72 -4.93 -4.64
CA PHE A 119 4.48 -4.86 -6.08
C PHE A 119 5.76 -4.77 -6.92
N PHE A 120 6.91 -4.47 -6.33
CA PHE A 120 8.16 -4.39 -7.08
C PHE A 120 8.48 -5.73 -7.73
N PRO A 121 8.78 -5.78 -9.03
CA PRO A 121 9.17 -7.03 -9.71
C PRO A 121 10.53 -7.55 -9.22
N ASP A 122 11.46 -6.65 -8.87
CA ASP A 122 12.74 -6.94 -8.25
C ASP A 122 12.87 -6.15 -6.95
N LYS A 123 12.59 -6.81 -5.83
CA LYS A 123 12.62 -6.22 -4.49
C LYS A 123 14.01 -5.68 -4.14
N SER A 124 15.05 -6.48 -4.38
CA SER A 124 16.42 -6.11 -4.06
C SER A 124 16.89 -4.90 -4.87
N ARG A 125 16.44 -4.75 -6.12
CA ARG A 125 16.76 -3.58 -6.94
C ARG A 125 16.06 -2.32 -6.38
N GLY A 126 14.78 -2.39 -6.05
CA GLY A 126 14.08 -1.27 -5.44
C GLY A 126 14.70 -0.85 -4.10
N TYR A 127 15.12 -1.81 -3.30
CA TYR A 127 15.81 -1.52 -2.03
C TYR A 127 17.23 -0.96 -2.23
N ARG A 128 17.97 -1.40 -3.27
CA ARG A 128 19.24 -0.77 -3.64
C ARG A 128 19.06 0.69 -4.05
N GLU A 129 18.03 1.01 -4.81
CA GLU A 129 17.71 2.39 -5.19
C GLU A 129 17.34 3.23 -3.97
N ALA A 130 16.47 2.73 -3.08
CA ALA A 130 16.16 3.42 -1.83
C ALA A 130 17.43 3.69 -1.01
N ARG A 131 18.32 2.69 -0.89
CA ARG A 131 19.61 2.85 -0.21
C ARG A 131 20.54 3.83 -0.91
N ARG A 132 20.59 3.81 -2.25
CA ARG A 132 21.46 4.70 -3.03
C ARG A 132 21.15 6.17 -2.79
N VAL A 133 19.87 6.51 -2.81
CA VAL A 133 19.42 7.90 -2.64
C VAL A 133 19.43 8.38 -1.19
N LEU A 134 19.49 7.47 -0.21
CA LEU A 134 19.64 7.83 1.20
C LEU A 134 21.05 8.35 1.49
N ARG A 135 21.16 9.35 2.34
CA ARG A 135 22.41 9.81 2.95
C ARG A 135 22.98 8.76 3.90
N PRO A 136 24.29 8.76 4.19
CA PRO A 136 24.83 7.98 5.29
C PRO A 136 24.08 8.28 6.60
N GLY A 137 23.64 7.23 7.29
CA GLY A 137 22.79 7.34 8.47
C GLY A 137 21.31 7.59 8.22
N GLY A 138 20.90 7.70 6.94
CA GLY A 138 19.50 7.86 6.57
C GLY A 138 18.69 6.57 6.74
N THR A 139 17.38 6.72 6.88
CA THR A 139 16.44 5.65 7.21
C THR A 139 15.51 5.32 6.06
N PHE A 140 15.38 4.04 5.72
CA PHE A 140 14.33 3.50 4.88
C PHE A 140 13.25 2.85 5.76
N VAL A 141 12.02 3.36 5.69
CA VAL A 141 10.88 2.77 6.40
C VAL A 141 9.79 2.37 5.40
N PHE A 142 9.29 1.15 5.53
CA PHE A 142 8.20 0.70 4.69
C PHE A 142 7.35 -0.35 5.41
N ASN A 143 6.16 -0.59 4.87
CA ASN A 143 5.32 -1.68 5.34
C ASN A 143 4.84 -2.57 4.19
N VAL A 144 4.54 -3.81 4.55
CA VAL A 144 3.91 -4.81 3.69
C VAL A 144 2.82 -5.51 4.48
N TRP A 145 1.76 -5.96 3.80
CA TRP A 145 0.74 -6.77 4.48
C TRP A 145 1.31 -8.09 4.95
N ASP A 146 0.89 -8.53 6.11
CA ASP A 146 1.09 -9.91 6.56
C ASP A 146 0.23 -10.86 5.72
N ARG A 147 0.42 -12.17 5.92
CA ARG A 147 -0.36 -13.21 5.23
C ARG A 147 -1.85 -12.91 5.29
N ILE A 148 -2.58 -13.31 4.26
CA ILE A 148 -3.99 -12.97 4.11
C ILE A 148 -4.86 -13.46 5.28
N THR A 149 -4.48 -14.55 5.95
CA THR A 149 -5.20 -15.09 7.12
C THR A 149 -5.18 -14.17 8.34
N GLU A 150 -4.20 -13.25 8.42
CA GLU A 150 -4.10 -12.23 9.48
C GLU A 150 -4.90 -10.96 9.14
N ASN A 151 -5.46 -10.89 7.93
CA ASN A 151 -6.22 -9.76 7.40
C ASN A 151 -7.67 -10.21 7.12
N GLU A 152 -8.52 -10.10 8.15
CA GLU A 152 -9.79 -10.81 8.19
C GLU A 152 -10.75 -10.48 7.06
N PHE A 153 -10.90 -9.19 6.71
CA PHE A 153 -11.79 -8.78 5.61
C PHE A 153 -11.31 -9.31 4.25
N ALA A 154 -10.01 -9.14 3.95
CA ALA A 154 -9.41 -9.64 2.72
C ALA A 154 -9.54 -11.18 2.60
N ASN A 155 -9.34 -11.89 3.71
CA ASN A 155 -9.48 -13.34 3.75
C ASN A 155 -10.92 -13.79 3.46
N VAL A 156 -11.93 -13.16 4.11
CA VAL A 156 -13.34 -13.49 3.87
C VAL A 156 -13.76 -13.20 2.43
N VAL A 157 -13.36 -12.07 1.86
CA VAL A 157 -13.63 -11.73 0.46
C VAL A 157 -13.02 -12.78 -0.48
N THR A 158 -11.77 -13.16 -0.25
CA THR A 158 -11.10 -14.18 -1.08
C THR A 158 -11.82 -15.53 -1.02
N GLN A 159 -12.24 -15.96 0.17
CA GLN A 159 -12.99 -17.19 0.33
C GLN A 159 -14.38 -17.14 -0.33
N ALA A 160 -15.08 -16.02 -0.22
CA ALA A 160 -16.37 -15.81 -0.86
C ALA A 160 -16.23 -15.89 -2.40
N LEU A 161 -15.22 -15.25 -2.97
CA LEU A 161 -14.95 -15.29 -4.41
C LEU A 161 -14.58 -16.70 -4.90
N ALA A 162 -13.94 -17.52 -4.09
CA ALA A 162 -13.68 -18.92 -4.43
C ALA A 162 -14.98 -19.73 -4.56
N THR A 163 -16.04 -19.36 -3.84
CA THR A 163 -17.37 -20.00 -4.03
C THR A 163 -18.12 -19.48 -5.25
N VAL A 164 -17.83 -18.24 -5.68
CA VAL A 164 -18.43 -17.64 -6.89
C VAL A 164 -17.78 -18.19 -8.16
N PHE A 165 -16.46 -18.43 -8.12
CA PHE A 165 -15.64 -18.92 -9.22
C PHE A 165 -14.90 -20.21 -8.82
N PRO A 166 -15.59 -21.34 -8.64
CA PRO A 166 -15.00 -22.53 -8.05
C PRO A 166 -13.89 -23.16 -8.90
N ASP A 167 -14.00 -23.07 -10.22
CA ASP A 167 -13.02 -23.67 -11.15
C ASP A 167 -11.78 -22.78 -11.37
N ASP A 168 -11.92 -21.46 -11.23
CA ASP A 168 -10.84 -20.48 -11.39
C ASP A 168 -11.06 -19.27 -10.46
N PRO A 169 -10.78 -19.38 -9.16
CA PRO A 169 -10.98 -18.29 -8.21
C PRO A 169 -10.01 -17.12 -8.46
N PRO A 170 -10.45 -15.85 -8.32
CA PRO A 170 -9.56 -14.71 -8.30
C PRO A 170 -8.57 -14.79 -7.14
N THR A 171 -7.27 -14.57 -7.42
CA THR A 171 -6.19 -14.76 -6.44
C THR A 171 -5.41 -13.48 -6.15
N PHE A 172 -5.77 -12.35 -6.76
CA PHE A 172 -5.03 -11.10 -6.66
C PHE A 172 -4.63 -10.74 -5.22
N LEU A 173 -5.58 -10.77 -4.28
CA LEU A 173 -5.30 -10.36 -2.90
C LEU A 173 -4.23 -11.25 -2.25
N ALA A 174 -4.39 -12.56 -2.32
CA ALA A 174 -3.44 -13.50 -1.72
C ALA A 174 -2.08 -13.50 -2.43
N ARG A 175 -2.08 -13.33 -3.77
CA ARG A 175 -0.88 -13.44 -4.61
C ARG A 175 -0.03 -12.17 -4.61
N LYS A 176 -0.64 -10.98 -4.59
CA LYS A 176 0.08 -9.70 -4.71
C LYS A 176 0.19 -8.97 -3.37
N PRO A 177 -0.85 -8.32 -2.81
CA PRO A 177 -0.69 -7.59 -1.56
C PRO A 177 -0.26 -8.48 -0.38
N HIS A 178 -0.80 -9.70 -0.28
CA HIS A 178 -0.49 -10.62 0.81
C HIS A 178 0.49 -11.74 0.44
N GLY A 179 1.14 -11.63 -0.71
CA GLY A 179 2.11 -12.63 -1.20
C GLY A 179 3.56 -12.37 -0.78
N TYR A 180 3.86 -11.21 -0.20
CA TYR A 180 5.21 -10.83 0.22
C TYR A 180 5.20 -10.47 1.71
N TYR A 181 5.05 -11.45 2.56
CA TYR A 181 4.85 -11.30 4.01
C TYR A 181 5.95 -11.95 4.85
N ASP A 182 6.83 -12.76 4.25
CA ASP A 182 7.85 -13.46 5.03
C ASP A 182 8.96 -12.48 5.45
N ALA A 183 9.04 -12.21 6.76
CA ALA A 183 10.03 -11.31 7.32
C ALA A 183 11.48 -11.77 7.08
N ALA A 184 11.72 -13.08 6.95
CA ALA A 184 13.05 -13.60 6.64
C ALA A 184 13.42 -13.30 5.18
N GLU A 185 12.49 -13.48 4.25
CA GLU A 185 12.66 -13.12 2.83
C GLU A 185 12.88 -11.61 2.67
N ILE A 186 12.10 -10.79 3.35
CA ILE A 186 12.23 -9.32 3.34
C ILE A 186 13.62 -8.91 3.84
N ARG A 187 14.06 -9.47 4.95
CA ARG A 187 15.39 -9.21 5.53
C ARG A 187 16.51 -9.65 4.57
N GLN A 188 16.34 -10.78 3.90
CA GLN A 188 17.32 -11.25 2.90
C GLN A 188 17.43 -10.26 1.74
N HIS A 189 16.33 -9.78 1.17
CA HIS A 189 16.32 -8.80 0.08
C HIS A 189 16.99 -7.47 0.49
N LEU A 190 16.75 -6.99 1.72
CA LEU A 190 17.39 -5.80 2.26
C LEU A 190 18.91 -6.00 2.47
N THR A 191 19.31 -7.15 2.97
CA THR A 191 20.73 -7.50 3.15
C THR A 191 21.45 -7.53 1.80
N VAL A 192 20.84 -8.13 0.78
CA VAL A 192 21.36 -8.13 -0.61
C VAL A 192 21.43 -6.72 -1.19
N ALA A 193 20.52 -5.82 -0.78
CA ALA A 193 20.55 -4.41 -1.15
C ALA A 193 21.61 -3.60 -0.39
N GLY A 194 22.25 -4.19 0.63
CA GLY A 194 23.34 -3.58 1.39
C GLY A 194 22.93 -2.88 2.69
N PHE A 195 21.70 -3.04 3.16
CA PHE A 195 21.30 -2.58 4.50
C PHE A 195 21.88 -3.52 5.57
N ALA A 196 22.47 -2.93 6.62
CA ALA A 196 23.11 -3.68 7.72
C ALA A 196 22.22 -3.74 8.98
N SER A 197 21.54 -2.66 9.30
CA SER A 197 20.59 -2.60 10.41
C SER A 197 19.16 -2.70 9.87
N ILE A 198 18.46 -3.75 10.27
CA ILE A 198 17.11 -4.06 9.77
C ILE A 198 16.25 -4.51 10.95
N ASP A 199 15.29 -3.68 11.30
CA ASP A 199 14.26 -4.00 12.28
C ASP A 199 12.94 -4.31 11.57
N ALA A 200 12.24 -5.32 12.04
CA ALA A 200 10.94 -5.73 11.52
C ALA A 200 9.97 -5.92 12.68
N ASP A 201 8.97 -5.07 12.73
CA ASP A 201 7.89 -5.09 13.73
C ASP A 201 6.58 -5.54 13.07
N THR A 202 5.67 -6.05 13.90
CA THR A 202 4.30 -6.34 13.47
C THR A 202 3.36 -5.26 13.99
N LEU A 203 2.64 -4.62 13.08
CA LEU A 203 1.55 -3.68 13.36
C LEU A 203 0.23 -4.43 13.24
N THR A 204 -0.48 -4.56 14.34
CA THR A 204 -1.87 -5.08 14.36
C THR A 204 -2.82 -3.92 14.66
N ALA A 205 -3.90 -3.82 13.90
CA ALA A 205 -4.92 -2.80 14.09
C ALA A 205 -6.33 -3.37 13.82
N ILE A 206 -7.34 -2.65 14.28
CA ILE A 206 -8.73 -2.91 13.94
C ILE A 206 -9.14 -1.97 12.82
N SER A 207 -9.58 -2.55 11.73
CA SER A 207 -10.23 -1.88 10.61
C SER A 207 -11.73 -1.82 10.87
N THR A 208 -12.34 -0.67 10.70
CA THR A 208 -13.78 -0.46 10.91
C THR A 208 -14.45 0.00 9.62
N ALA A 209 -15.65 -0.48 9.35
CA ALA A 209 -16.45 -0.06 8.21
C ALA A 209 -17.91 0.17 8.60
N PRO A 210 -18.62 1.13 7.95
CA PRO A 210 -20.02 1.36 8.20
C PRO A 210 -20.91 0.15 7.89
N SER A 211 -20.50 -0.67 6.93
CA SER A 211 -21.22 -1.88 6.53
C SER A 211 -20.33 -2.93 5.87
N ALA A 212 -20.80 -4.17 5.87
CA ALA A 212 -20.19 -5.25 5.09
C ALA A 212 -20.15 -4.96 3.58
N ARG A 213 -21.14 -4.20 3.08
CA ARG A 213 -21.21 -3.77 1.68
C ARG A 213 -20.05 -2.83 1.33
N ASP A 214 -19.71 -1.87 2.19
CA ASP A 214 -18.61 -0.94 1.95
C ASP A 214 -17.26 -1.69 1.86
N VAL A 215 -17.06 -2.69 2.72
CA VAL A 215 -15.87 -3.56 2.65
C VAL A 215 -15.82 -4.35 1.34
N ALA A 216 -16.94 -4.95 0.93
CA ALA A 216 -17.01 -5.69 -0.33
C ALA A 216 -16.74 -4.78 -1.54
N MET A 217 -17.30 -3.56 -1.55
CA MET A 217 -17.01 -2.53 -2.57
C MET A 217 -15.53 -2.17 -2.60
N ALA A 218 -14.93 -1.93 -1.42
CA ALA A 218 -13.51 -1.60 -1.29
C ALA A 218 -12.61 -2.63 -1.97
N TYR A 219 -12.81 -3.92 -1.66
CA TYR A 219 -11.96 -4.98 -2.19
C TYR A 219 -12.31 -5.38 -3.63
N CYS A 220 -13.59 -5.64 -3.93
CA CYS A 220 -14.00 -6.18 -5.23
C CYS A 220 -13.96 -5.12 -6.34
N GLN A 221 -14.17 -3.85 -6.03
CA GLN A 221 -14.27 -2.80 -7.04
C GLN A 221 -13.20 -1.71 -6.93
N GLY A 222 -12.58 -1.55 -5.74
CA GLY A 222 -11.52 -0.57 -5.48
C GLY A 222 -10.11 -1.10 -5.66
N THR A 223 -9.92 -2.34 -6.11
CA THR A 223 -8.59 -2.94 -6.30
C THR A 223 -8.50 -3.63 -7.66
N PRO A 224 -7.28 -4.03 -8.11
CA PRO A 224 -7.11 -4.86 -9.30
C PRO A 224 -7.83 -6.23 -9.26
N LEU A 225 -8.35 -6.64 -8.11
CA LEU A 225 -9.25 -7.78 -7.99
C LEU A 225 -10.46 -7.64 -8.93
N ARG A 226 -10.95 -6.41 -9.13
CA ARG A 226 -11.99 -6.11 -10.13
C ARG A 226 -11.63 -6.64 -11.53
N THR A 227 -10.41 -6.35 -11.97
CA THR A 227 -9.93 -6.79 -13.29
C THR A 227 -9.90 -8.33 -13.39
N GLU A 228 -9.52 -9.02 -12.32
CA GLU A 228 -9.55 -10.48 -12.29
C GLU A 228 -10.98 -11.06 -12.31
N ILE A 229 -11.93 -10.41 -11.62
CA ILE A 229 -13.35 -10.78 -11.66
C ILE A 229 -13.92 -10.56 -13.07
N GLU A 230 -13.71 -9.37 -13.64
CA GLU A 230 -14.21 -8.99 -14.96
C GLU A 230 -13.59 -9.85 -16.09
N ALA A 231 -12.36 -10.30 -15.93
CA ALA A 231 -11.70 -11.19 -16.89
C ALA A 231 -12.34 -12.59 -16.93
N ARG A 232 -12.94 -13.04 -15.83
CA ARG A 232 -13.68 -14.29 -15.77
C ARG A 232 -15.09 -14.14 -16.32
N ASP A 233 -15.82 -13.17 -15.78
CA ASP A 233 -17.15 -12.80 -16.26
C ASP A 233 -17.49 -11.39 -15.80
N ARG A 234 -17.47 -10.44 -16.75
CA ARG A 234 -17.75 -9.04 -16.49
C ARG A 234 -19.15 -8.80 -15.91
N SER A 235 -20.13 -9.61 -16.28
CA SER A 235 -21.51 -9.49 -15.79
C SER A 235 -21.65 -9.87 -14.30
N ARG A 236 -20.69 -10.58 -13.74
CA ARG A 236 -20.73 -11.08 -12.37
C ARG A 236 -20.07 -10.18 -11.33
N LEU A 237 -19.53 -9.00 -11.72
CA LEU A 237 -18.88 -8.10 -10.75
C LEU A 237 -19.80 -7.72 -9.58
N GLU A 238 -21.06 -7.40 -9.89
CA GLU A 238 -22.04 -7.03 -8.87
C GLU A 238 -22.44 -8.24 -8.00
N ASP A 239 -22.69 -9.43 -8.60
CA ASP A 239 -22.97 -10.67 -7.87
C ASP A 239 -21.78 -11.04 -6.95
N ALA A 240 -20.56 -10.98 -7.45
CA ALA A 240 -19.35 -11.26 -6.69
C ALA A 240 -19.20 -10.29 -5.50
N THR A 241 -19.48 -9.00 -5.72
CA THR A 241 -19.47 -7.98 -4.65
C THR A 241 -20.55 -8.28 -3.61
N GLN A 242 -21.77 -8.62 -4.04
CA GLN A 242 -22.86 -8.93 -3.12
C GLN A 242 -22.58 -10.21 -2.32
N ARG A 243 -22.09 -11.27 -2.95
CA ARG A 243 -21.70 -12.52 -2.26
C ARG A 243 -20.62 -12.29 -1.22
N SER A 244 -19.65 -11.41 -1.54
CA SER A 244 -18.62 -11.00 -0.59
C SER A 244 -19.22 -10.23 0.59
N ALA A 245 -20.15 -9.30 0.33
CA ALA A 245 -20.87 -8.57 1.37
C ALA A 245 -21.68 -9.50 2.29
N ASP A 246 -22.38 -10.47 1.71
CA ASP A 246 -23.16 -11.46 2.47
C ASP A 246 -22.26 -12.34 3.35
N ALA A 247 -21.07 -12.73 2.85
CA ALA A 247 -20.09 -13.49 3.61
C ALA A 247 -19.52 -12.68 4.78
N LEU A 248 -19.20 -11.41 4.55
CA LEU A 248 -18.76 -10.48 5.58
C LEU A 248 -19.85 -10.25 6.64
N ALA A 249 -21.09 -10.01 6.21
CA ALA A 249 -22.22 -9.82 7.12
C ALA A 249 -22.50 -11.06 7.99
N ARG A 250 -22.37 -12.27 7.44
CA ARG A 250 -22.50 -13.51 8.22
C ARG A 250 -21.43 -13.64 9.31
N LYS A 251 -20.20 -13.17 9.05
CA LYS A 251 -19.09 -13.31 10.01
C LYS A 251 -19.05 -12.18 11.03
N PHE A 252 -19.30 -10.93 10.59
CA PHE A 252 -19.05 -9.73 11.40
C PHE A 252 -20.33 -8.99 11.80
N GLY A 253 -21.49 -9.31 11.22
CA GLY A 253 -22.76 -8.62 11.47
C GLY A 253 -23.20 -7.74 10.29
N SER A 254 -24.45 -7.25 10.35
CA SER A 254 -25.10 -6.50 9.28
C SER A 254 -24.99 -4.97 9.42
N GLY A 255 -24.54 -4.46 10.57
CA GLY A 255 -24.32 -3.02 10.83
C GLY A 255 -22.89 -2.61 10.54
N ALA A 256 -22.38 -1.69 11.35
CA ALA A 256 -20.94 -1.39 11.37
C ALA A 256 -20.17 -2.64 11.78
N ILE A 257 -19.08 -2.91 11.07
CA ILE A 257 -18.28 -4.12 11.27
C ILE A 257 -16.83 -3.77 11.56
N GLU A 258 -16.18 -4.65 12.31
CA GLU A 258 -14.78 -4.55 12.67
C GLU A 258 -14.05 -5.83 12.29
N GLY A 259 -12.82 -5.69 11.81
CA GLY A 259 -11.96 -6.81 11.47
C GLY A 259 -10.49 -6.47 11.69
N ARG A 260 -9.72 -7.49 12.10
CA ARG A 260 -8.29 -7.32 12.29
C ARG A 260 -7.57 -7.15 10.94
N ILE A 261 -6.63 -6.21 10.92
CA ILE A 261 -5.61 -6.08 9.88
C ILE A 261 -4.23 -6.19 10.50
N GLN A 262 -3.28 -6.75 9.77
CA GLN A 262 -1.90 -6.93 10.22
C GLN A 262 -0.91 -6.68 9.10
N ALA A 263 0.15 -5.95 9.44
CA ALA A 263 1.23 -5.61 8.53
C ALA A 263 2.59 -5.77 9.22
N HIS A 264 3.64 -6.06 8.45
CA HIS A 264 5.01 -5.90 8.90
C HIS A 264 5.48 -4.49 8.57
N VAL A 265 6.12 -3.85 9.54
CA VAL A 265 6.73 -2.54 9.39
C VAL A 265 8.24 -2.72 9.52
N ILE A 266 8.95 -2.34 8.49
CA ILE A 266 10.39 -2.52 8.38
C ILE A 266 11.07 -1.16 8.45
N THR A 267 12.10 -1.08 9.31
CA THR A 267 12.99 0.07 9.41
C THR A 267 14.42 -0.41 9.12
N ALA A 268 15.05 0.18 8.12
CA ALA A 268 16.41 -0.18 7.72
C ALA A 268 17.28 1.07 7.62
N SER A 269 18.46 1.05 8.24
CA SER A 269 19.42 2.17 8.22
C SER A 269 20.53 1.92 7.23
N ARG A 270 20.94 2.99 6.53
CA ARG A 270 22.06 2.98 5.58
C ARG A 270 23.41 3.06 6.27
#